data_63960e9754bbd0699c8cc2c9165ddb4d
#
_entry.id   63960e9754bbd0699c8cc2c9165ddb4d
#
_cell.length_a   1.000
_cell.length_b   1.000
_cell.length_c   1.000
_cell.angle_alpha   90.00
_cell.angle_beta   90.00
_cell.angle_gamma   90.00
#
_symmetry.space_group_name_H-M   'P 1'
#
loop_
_entity.id
_entity.type
_entity.pdbx_description
1 polymer ?
#
loop_
_entity_poly.entity_id
_entity_poly.type
_entity_poly.pdbx_seq_one_letter_code
_entity_poly.pdbx_strand_id
1 'polypeptide(L)'
;MAFTTPRAHEAIRELAKKYADNPDVVIGAGTVLDAVTARIAILEGAEFVVSPALDIETIKLCNRYRVAVMPGTTTLKDVVTALECGADVIKIFPGEVVGMKAIKAIHGPLPQAPLMPTGGVNVDNAGEWIKAGCVAVGAGGALTGGGKTADEITETAKKFIAAVKAVRV
;
A
#
# COMPACT_ATOMS: atom_id res chain seq x y z
N MET A 1 -1.19 -2.68 9.45
CA MET A 1 -1.67 -1.80 10.56
C MET A 1 -1.13 -0.39 10.34
N ALA A 2 -1.94 0.66 10.48
CA ALA A 2 -1.47 2.04 10.31
C ALA A 2 -0.90 2.62 11.62
N PHE A 3 0.25 3.30 11.56
CA PHE A 3 0.90 3.92 12.73
C PHE A 3 0.18 5.15 13.27
N THR A 4 -0.91 5.59 12.65
CA THR A 4 -1.88 6.52 13.25
C THR A 4 -2.73 5.87 14.34
N THR A 5 -2.74 4.54 14.42
CA THR A 5 -3.43 3.79 15.48
C THR A 5 -2.53 3.70 16.71
N PRO A 6 -3.01 4.08 17.91
CA PRO A 6 -2.23 3.90 19.14
C PRO A 6 -1.80 2.44 19.31
N ARG A 7 -0.54 2.24 19.71
CA ARG A 7 0.05 0.90 19.92
C ARG A 7 0.06 0.01 18.67
N ALA A 8 0.13 0.60 17.46
CA ALA A 8 0.14 -0.13 16.19
C ALA A 8 1.22 -1.22 16.12
N HIS A 9 2.40 -0.97 16.70
CA HIS A 9 3.51 -1.92 16.75
C HIS A 9 3.17 -3.20 17.53
N GLU A 10 2.42 -3.09 18.64
CA GLU A 10 1.96 -4.26 19.39
C GLU A 10 0.94 -5.08 18.58
N ALA A 11 0.02 -4.41 17.89
CA ALA A 11 -0.93 -5.07 17.02
C ALA A 11 -0.23 -5.78 15.84
N ILE A 12 0.85 -5.21 15.29
CA ILE A 12 1.67 -5.88 14.27
C ILE A 12 2.27 -7.17 14.84
N ARG A 13 2.88 -7.12 16.03
CA ARG A 13 3.46 -8.28 16.73
C ARG A 13 2.45 -9.41 16.91
N GLU A 14 1.28 -9.07 17.44
CA GLU A 14 0.21 -10.05 17.70
C GLU A 14 -0.30 -10.69 16.39
N LEU A 15 -0.52 -9.89 15.37
CA LEU A 15 -0.98 -10.38 14.07
C LEU A 15 0.08 -11.20 13.35
N ALA A 16 1.33 -10.76 13.33
CA ALA A 16 2.45 -11.50 12.75
C ALA A 16 2.60 -12.88 13.40
N LYS A 17 2.54 -12.94 14.73
CA LYS A 17 2.55 -14.21 15.48
C LYS A 17 1.35 -15.10 15.17
N LYS A 18 0.15 -14.50 15.13
CA LYS A 18 -1.10 -15.24 14.91
C LYS A 18 -1.16 -15.89 13.53
N TYR A 19 -0.60 -15.24 12.53
CA TYR A 19 -0.68 -15.66 11.13
C TYR A 19 0.64 -16.19 10.57
N ALA A 20 1.64 -16.47 11.42
CA ALA A 20 2.98 -16.91 11.00
C ALA A 20 2.97 -18.11 10.07
N ASP A 21 2.05 -19.05 10.27
CA ASP A 21 1.94 -20.28 9.47
C ASP A 21 0.91 -20.19 8.33
N ASN A 22 0.34 -19.01 8.09
CA ASN A 22 -0.64 -18.81 7.04
C ASN A 22 -0.05 -18.02 5.85
N PRO A 23 0.33 -18.68 4.74
CA PRO A 23 0.97 -18.04 3.61
C PRO A 23 0.06 -17.08 2.82
N ASP A 24 -1.25 -17.11 3.07
CA ASP A 24 -2.22 -16.23 2.41
C ASP A 24 -2.39 -14.88 3.13
N VAL A 25 -1.73 -14.70 4.30
CA VAL A 25 -1.83 -13.49 5.11
C VAL A 25 -0.45 -12.85 5.26
N VAL A 26 -0.31 -11.63 4.80
CA VAL A 26 0.91 -10.81 4.93
C VAL A 26 0.63 -9.62 5.84
N ILE A 27 1.39 -9.48 6.92
CA ILE A 27 1.20 -8.39 7.90
C ILE A 27 2.19 -7.26 7.61
N GLY A 28 1.68 -6.05 7.45
CA GLY A 28 2.52 -4.88 7.16
C GLY A 28 2.17 -3.64 7.98
N ALA A 29 3.08 -2.67 7.91
CA ALA A 29 2.97 -1.37 8.54
C ALA A 29 2.58 -0.30 7.52
N GLY A 30 1.53 0.48 7.81
CA GLY A 30 1.11 1.63 7.01
C GLY A 30 1.30 2.94 7.76
N THR A 31 1.34 4.04 7.01
CA THR A 31 1.55 5.39 7.54
C THR A 31 2.88 5.51 8.31
N VAL A 32 3.90 4.85 7.79
CA VAL A 32 5.27 4.96 8.28
C VAL A 32 5.90 6.21 7.69
N LEU A 33 6.41 7.11 8.53
CA LEU A 33 6.88 8.44 8.09
C LEU A 33 8.41 8.56 8.07
N ASP A 34 9.11 7.61 8.65
CA ASP A 34 10.57 7.64 8.80
C ASP A 34 11.18 6.25 8.98
N ALA A 35 12.50 6.17 8.81
CA ALA A 35 13.25 4.93 8.93
C ALA A 35 13.23 4.33 10.36
N VAL A 36 13.12 5.15 11.41
CA VAL A 36 13.08 4.67 12.80
C VAL A 36 11.78 3.92 13.03
N THR A 37 10.65 4.50 12.63
CA THR A 37 9.34 3.87 12.69
C THR A 37 9.29 2.59 11.84
N ALA A 38 9.88 2.62 10.64
CA ALA A 38 10.01 1.44 9.79
C ALA A 38 10.79 0.32 10.50
N ARG A 39 11.90 0.66 11.16
CA ARG A 39 12.70 -0.34 11.91
C ARG A 39 11.91 -0.96 13.05
N ILE A 40 11.15 -0.18 13.80
CA ILE A 40 10.26 -0.70 14.84
C ILE A 40 9.25 -1.69 14.25
N ALA A 41 8.58 -1.32 13.17
CA ALA A 41 7.61 -2.18 12.50
C ALA A 41 8.23 -3.52 12.06
N ILE A 42 9.42 -3.49 11.48
CA ILE A 42 10.17 -4.69 11.04
C ILE A 42 10.52 -5.60 12.23
N LEU A 43 10.95 -5.01 13.36
CA LEU A 43 11.24 -5.78 14.59
C LEU A 43 10.01 -6.47 15.14
N GLU A 44 8.84 -5.90 14.93
CA GLU A 44 7.56 -6.47 15.37
C GLU A 44 6.96 -7.45 14.34
N GLY A 45 7.68 -7.75 13.26
CA GLY A 45 7.28 -8.75 12.28
C GLY A 45 6.53 -8.20 11.06
N ALA A 46 6.60 -6.90 10.78
CA ALA A 46 6.07 -6.37 9.52
C ALA A 46 6.88 -6.89 8.32
N GLU A 47 6.18 -7.46 7.36
CA GLU A 47 6.74 -8.03 6.13
C GLU A 47 6.76 -7.02 4.98
N PHE A 48 6.01 -5.93 5.11
CA PHE A 48 6.06 -4.79 4.20
C PHE A 48 5.80 -3.46 4.91
N VAL A 49 6.30 -2.38 4.33
CA VAL A 49 6.15 -1.01 4.84
C VAL A 49 5.51 -0.12 3.77
N VAL A 50 4.48 0.62 4.16
CA VAL A 50 3.81 1.61 3.31
C VAL A 50 3.91 2.99 3.95
N SER A 51 4.38 3.99 3.22
CA SER A 51 4.41 5.37 3.66
C SER A 51 3.43 6.26 2.87
N PRO A 52 2.98 7.39 3.42
CA PRO A 52 2.15 8.35 2.67
C PRO A 52 2.99 9.29 1.80
N ALA A 53 4.29 9.37 2.02
CA ALA A 53 5.22 10.25 1.33
C ALA A 53 6.52 9.53 0.99
N LEU A 54 7.30 10.10 0.08
CA LEU A 54 8.62 9.61 -0.27
C LEU A 54 9.61 9.95 0.85
N ASP A 55 10.19 8.92 1.45
CA ASP A 55 11.36 9.04 2.35
C ASP A 55 12.44 8.03 1.93
N ILE A 56 13.53 8.56 1.42
CA ILE A 56 14.64 7.77 0.87
C ILE A 56 15.28 6.88 1.93
N GLU A 57 15.42 7.38 3.16
CA GLU A 57 16.05 6.62 4.23
C GLU A 57 15.19 5.44 4.68
N THR A 58 13.86 5.59 4.64
CA THR A 58 12.92 4.47 4.86
C THR A 58 13.09 3.40 3.78
N ILE A 59 13.19 3.79 2.49
CA ILE A 59 13.39 2.82 1.39
C ILE A 59 14.70 2.07 1.58
N LYS A 60 15.81 2.79 1.82
CA LYS A 60 17.13 2.19 2.06
C LYS A 60 17.14 1.25 3.27
N LEU A 61 16.44 1.62 4.34
CA LEU A 61 16.31 0.78 5.52
C LEU A 61 15.59 -0.52 5.19
N CYS A 62 14.41 -0.45 4.56
CA CYS A 62 13.62 -1.62 4.19
C CYS A 62 14.41 -2.56 3.28
N ASN A 63 15.09 -2.02 2.26
CA ASN A 63 15.95 -2.79 1.36
C ASN A 63 17.08 -3.50 2.11
N ARG A 64 17.70 -2.86 3.11
CA ARG A 64 18.74 -3.47 3.96
C ARG A 64 18.25 -4.70 4.69
N TYR A 65 17.00 -4.69 5.14
CA TYR A 65 16.38 -5.81 5.85
C TYR A 65 15.55 -6.74 4.96
N ARG A 66 15.55 -6.49 3.63
CA ARG A 66 14.80 -7.28 2.64
C ARG A 66 13.31 -7.31 2.92
N VAL A 67 12.77 -6.20 3.39
CA VAL A 67 11.35 -5.97 3.63
C VAL A 67 10.80 -5.10 2.51
N ALA A 68 9.69 -5.53 1.90
CA ALA A 68 9.07 -4.81 0.79
C ALA A 68 8.64 -3.40 1.20
N VAL A 69 8.87 -2.41 0.33
CA VAL A 69 8.59 -1.00 0.63
C VAL A 69 7.77 -0.32 -0.46
N MET A 70 6.73 0.40 -0.01
CA MET A 70 5.76 1.06 -0.87
C MET A 70 5.67 2.55 -0.50
N PRO A 71 6.62 3.40 -0.94
CA PRO A 71 6.64 4.83 -0.65
C PRO A 71 5.49 5.55 -1.35
N GLY A 72 4.91 6.54 -0.68
CA GLY A 72 3.91 7.45 -1.25
C GLY A 72 4.56 8.48 -2.16
N THR A 73 3.95 8.73 -3.31
CA THR A 73 4.41 9.70 -4.30
C THR A 73 3.21 10.50 -4.84
N THR A 74 3.48 11.74 -5.24
CA THR A 74 2.47 12.62 -5.85
C THR A 74 2.93 13.14 -7.20
N THR A 75 4.24 13.21 -7.43
CA THR A 75 4.83 13.77 -8.65
C THR A 75 5.61 12.70 -9.44
N LEU A 76 5.80 12.94 -10.74
CA LEU A 76 6.64 12.10 -11.59
C LEU A 76 8.07 12.00 -11.05
N LYS A 77 8.60 13.10 -10.49
CA LYS A 77 9.94 13.11 -9.89
C LYS A 77 10.02 12.15 -8.70
N ASP A 78 9.00 12.13 -7.84
CA ASP A 78 8.98 11.21 -6.70
C ASP A 78 8.95 9.76 -7.17
N VAL A 79 8.17 9.46 -8.23
CA VAL A 79 8.11 8.12 -8.84
C VAL A 79 9.49 7.69 -9.34
N VAL A 80 10.21 8.57 -10.08
CA VAL A 80 11.59 8.30 -10.53
C VAL A 80 12.52 8.03 -9.35
N THR A 81 12.49 8.90 -8.34
CA THR A 81 13.34 8.74 -7.16
C THR A 81 13.03 7.44 -6.39
N ALA A 82 11.75 7.09 -6.26
CA ALA A 82 11.35 5.83 -5.62
C ALA A 82 11.91 4.60 -6.37
N LEU A 83 11.82 4.61 -7.72
CA LEU A 83 12.39 3.55 -8.56
C LEU A 83 13.93 3.46 -8.41
N GLU A 84 14.62 4.60 -8.46
CA GLU A 84 16.09 4.67 -8.29
C GLU A 84 16.53 4.15 -6.93
N CYS A 85 15.72 4.35 -5.89
CA CYS A 85 15.99 3.86 -4.54
C CYS A 85 15.59 2.40 -4.32
N GLY A 86 14.96 1.73 -5.30
CA GLY A 86 14.60 0.32 -5.22
C GLY A 86 13.29 0.06 -4.46
N ALA A 87 12.27 0.90 -4.65
CA ALA A 87 10.94 0.64 -4.14
C ALA A 87 10.28 -0.54 -4.90
N ASP A 88 9.64 -1.45 -4.16
CA ASP A 88 8.99 -2.63 -4.74
C ASP A 88 7.67 -2.29 -5.44
N VAL A 89 6.89 -1.39 -4.85
CA VAL A 89 5.64 -0.83 -5.41
C VAL A 89 5.60 0.66 -5.07
N ILE A 90 5.07 1.48 -5.97
CA ILE A 90 5.00 2.92 -5.76
C ILE A 90 3.56 3.31 -5.46
N LYS A 91 3.31 3.73 -4.24
CA LYS A 91 2.00 4.22 -3.82
C LYS A 91 1.75 5.60 -4.41
N ILE A 92 0.65 5.75 -5.14
CA ILE A 92 0.12 7.04 -5.59
C ILE A 92 -0.85 7.57 -4.53
N PHE A 93 -0.51 8.69 -3.89
CA PHE A 93 -1.29 9.22 -2.77
C PHE A 93 -1.28 10.77 -2.74
N PRO A 94 -2.44 11.41 -2.51
CA PRO A 94 -3.79 10.84 -2.46
C PRO A 94 -4.31 10.47 -3.86
N GLY A 95 -4.82 9.25 -4.05
CA GLY A 95 -5.25 8.77 -5.35
C GLY A 95 -6.39 9.59 -5.96
N GLU A 96 -7.36 10.02 -5.14
CA GLU A 96 -8.47 10.89 -5.58
C GLU A 96 -8.04 12.27 -6.08
N VAL A 97 -6.91 12.78 -5.59
CA VAL A 97 -6.35 14.07 -6.02
C VAL A 97 -5.54 13.91 -7.31
N VAL A 98 -4.69 12.91 -7.36
CA VAL A 98 -3.82 12.63 -8.52
C VAL A 98 -4.64 12.15 -9.72
N GLY A 99 -5.59 11.24 -9.48
CA GLY A 99 -6.55 10.76 -10.47
C GLY A 99 -5.98 9.71 -11.45
N MET A 100 -6.89 8.93 -12.05
CA MET A 100 -6.52 7.83 -12.98
C MET A 100 -5.82 8.31 -14.25
N LYS A 101 -6.09 9.54 -14.70
CA LYS A 101 -5.42 10.10 -15.89
C LYS A 101 -3.92 10.24 -15.68
N ALA A 102 -3.49 10.52 -14.45
CA ALA A 102 -2.08 10.63 -14.12
C ALA A 102 -1.35 9.28 -14.22
N ILE A 103 -2.01 8.15 -13.94
CA ILE A 103 -1.42 6.80 -14.08
C ILE A 103 -0.95 6.59 -15.53
N LYS A 104 -1.81 6.88 -16.51
CA LYS A 104 -1.46 6.76 -17.92
C LYS A 104 -0.36 7.73 -18.33
N ALA A 105 -0.39 8.96 -17.80
CA ALA A 105 0.63 9.97 -18.05
C ALA A 105 2.00 9.58 -17.47
N ILE A 106 2.03 8.96 -16.27
CA ILE A 106 3.25 8.43 -15.67
C ILE A 106 3.79 7.24 -16.46
N HIS A 107 2.93 6.31 -16.89
CA HIS A 107 3.34 5.15 -17.67
C HIS A 107 3.84 5.50 -19.08
N GLY A 108 3.57 6.69 -19.59
CA GLY A 108 4.17 7.16 -20.84
C GLY A 108 5.70 7.08 -20.79
N PRO A 109 6.36 7.86 -19.93
CA PRO A 109 7.81 7.81 -19.76
C PRO A 109 8.32 6.64 -18.88
N LEU A 110 7.49 6.04 -18.03
CA LEU A 110 7.87 5.01 -17.04
C LEU A 110 6.93 3.80 -17.11
N PRO A 111 6.90 3.05 -18.24
CA PRO A 111 5.97 1.93 -18.42
C PRO A 111 6.21 0.78 -17.42
N GLN A 112 7.39 0.68 -16.83
CA GLN A 112 7.78 -0.32 -15.85
C GLN A 112 7.38 0.03 -14.41
N ALA A 113 6.87 1.26 -14.12
CA ALA A 113 6.58 1.68 -12.76
C ALA A 113 5.40 0.88 -12.16
N PRO A 114 5.59 0.14 -11.06
CA PRO A 114 4.53 -0.65 -10.41
C PRO A 114 3.69 0.24 -9.49
N LEU A 115 2.68 0.91 -10.05
CA LEU A 115 1.87 1.91 -9.37
C LEU A 115 0.72 1.28 -8.57
N MET A 116 0.44 1.80 -7.38
CA MET A 116 -0.65 1.41 -6.49
C MET A 116 -1.37 2.65 -5.93
N PRO A 117 -2.57 3.00 -6.41
CA PRO A 117 -3.33 4.10 -5.86
C PRO A 117 -3.84 3.78 -4.45
N THR A 118 -3.83 4.78 -3.59
CA THR A 118 -4.44 4.75 -2.25
C THR A 118 -5.09 6.10 -1.97
N GLY A 119 -6.27 6.08 -1.34
CA GLY A 119 -7.12 7.27 -1.21
C GLY A 119 -8.11 7.37 -2.37
N GLY A 120 -9.41 7.51 -2.05
CA GLY A 120 -10.49 7.52 -3.02
C GLY A 120 -10.77 6.20 -3.74
N VAL A 121 -10.03 5.13 -3.42
CA VAL A 121 -10.27 3.79 -3.97
C VAL A 121 -11.44 3.14 -3.24
N ASN A 122 -12.42 2.67 -4.01
CA ASN A 122 -13.61 1.96 -3.53
C ASN A 122 -13.92 0.75 -4.43
N VAL A 123 -14.96 -0.02 -4.08
CA VAL A 123 -15.34 -1.23 -4.83
C VAL A 123 -15.69 -0.92 -6.29
N ASP A 124 -16.33 0.21 -6.54
CA ASP A 124 -16.84 0.54 -7.89
C ASP A 124 -15.70 0.96 -8.84
N ASN A 125 -14.62 1.55 -8.31
CA ASN A 125 -13.51 2.06 -9.13
C ASN A 125 -12.23 1.20 -9.06
N ALA A 126 -12.16 0.20 -8.17
CA ALA A 126 -10.96 -0.62 -8.01
C ALA A 126 -10.52 -1.30 -9.32
N GLY A 127 -11.47 -1.85 -10.08
CA GLY A 127 -11.19 -2.45 -11.38
C GLY A 127 -10.68 -1.44 -12.42
N GLU A 128 -11.20 -0.21 -12.40
CA GLU A 128 -10.76 0.84 -13.33
C GLU A 128 -9.31 1.29 -13.08
N TRP A 129 -8.88 1.32 -11.82
CA TRP A 129 -7.48 1.57 -11.48
C TRP A 129 -6.55 0.48 -12.04
N ILE A 130 -6.94 -0.79 -11.94
CA ILE A 130 -6.17 -1.89 -12.53
C ILE A 130 -6.14 -1.78 -14.08
N LYS A 131 -7.28 -1.49 -14.73
CA LYS A 131 -7.33 -1.24 -16.17
C LYS A 131 -6.50 -0.04 -16.60
N ALA A 132 -6.31 0.96 -15.74
CA ALA A 132 -5.45 2.11 -16.00
C ALA A 132 -3.96 1.75 -16.00
N GLY A 133 -3.59 0.54 -15.52
CA GLY A 133 -2.23 0.03 -15.47
C GLY A 133 -1.66 -0.16 -14.06
N CYS A 134 -2.44 0.08 -13.01
CA CYS A 134 -1.96 -0.14 -11.64
C CYS A 134 -1.81 -1.64 -11.33
N VAL A 135 -0.72 -2.00 -10.64
CA VAL A 135 -0.44 -3.40 -10.24
C VAL A 135 -1.24 -3.86 -9.04
N ALA A 136 -1.72 -2.90 -8.22
CA ALA A 136 -2.51 -3.14 -7.02
C ALA A 136 -3.35 -1.92 -6.69
N VAL A 137 -4.23 -2.03 -5.71
CA VAL A 137 -4.99 -0.92 -5.11
C VAL A 137 -4.88 -0.98 -3.60
N GLY A 138 -4.79 0.19 -2.95
CA GLY A 138 -4.80 0.32 -1.49
C GLY A 138 -6.16 0.83 -1.01
N ALA A 139 -6.87 0.03 -0.22
CA ALA A 139 -8.15 0.40 0.37
C ALA A 139 -7.99 0.65 1.87
N GLY A 140 -8.41 1.82 2.33
CA GLY A 140 -8.45 2.20 3.74
C GLY A 140 -9.88 2.43 4.21
N GLY A 141 -10.32 3.68 4.33
CA GLY A 141 -11.63 4.05 4.85
C GLY A 141 -12.81 3.42 4.11
N ALA A 142 -12.70 3.21 2.79
CA ALA A 142 -13.72 2.50 2.01
C ALA A 142 -13.93 1.05 2.48
N LEU A 143 -12.87 0.41 2.99
CA LEU A 143 -12.92 -0.96 3.53
C LEU A 143 -13.40 -0.96 4.99
N THR A 144 -12.74 -0.19 5.88
CA THR A 144 -12.90 -0.30 7.35
C THR A 144 -13.60 0.89 8.01
N GLY A 145 -13.88 1.95 7.28
CA GLY A 145 -14.50 3.16 7.81
C GLY A 145 -16.01 3.03 8.05
N GLY A 146 -16.58 4.02 8.74
CA GLY A 146 -18.03 4.12 8.93
C GLY A 146 -18.61 3.22 10.02
N GLY A 147 -17.80 2.72 10.96
CA GLY A 147 -18.29 1.87 12.06
C GLY A 147 -18.77 0.49 11.61
N LYS A 148 -18.27 -0.01 10.49
CA LYS A 148 -18.61 -1.34 9.96
C LYS A 148 -18.27 -2.46 10.93
N THR A 149 -19.13 -3.46 10.99
CA THR A 149 -18.88 -4.73 11.67
C THR A 149 -17.81 -5.56 10.95
N ALA A 150 -17.26 -6.57 11.60
CA ALA A 150 -16.29 -7.49 10.99
C ALA A 150 -16.87 -8.20 9.76
N ASP A 151 -18.15 -8.57 9.78
CA ASP A 151 -18.82 -9.24 8.66
C ASP A 151 -18.98 -8.28 7.46
N GLU A 152 -19.37 -7.03 7.72
CA GLU A 152 -19.45 -6.00 6.68
C GLU A 152 -18.10 -5.68 6.04
N ILE A 153 -17.02 -5.66 6.84
CA ILE A 153 -15.66 -5.51 6.34
C ILE A 153 -15.29 -6.70 5.46
N THR A 154 -15.61 -7.92 5.90
CA THR A 154 -15.35 -9.14 5.14
C THR A 154 -16.07 -9.13 3.79
N GLU A 155 -17.37 -8.79 3.77
CA GLU A 155 -18.14 -8.71 2.53
C GLU A 155 -17.61 -7.59 1.60
N THR A 156 -17.22 -6.45 2.17
CA THR A 156 -16.60 -5.38 1.38
C THR A 156 -15.26 -5.82 0.78
N ALA A 157 -14.42 -6.53 1.54
CA ALA A 157 -13.16 -7.07 1.04
C ALA A 157 -13.36 -8.07 -0.11
N LYS A 158 -14.34 -8.97 0.00
CA LYS A 158 -14.72 -9.90 -1.09
C LYS A 158 -15.11 -9.17 -2.36
N LYS A 159 -15.88 -8.08 -2.24
CA LYS A 159 -16.26 -7.25 -3.40
C LYS A 159 -15.05 -6.57 -4.05
N PHE A 160 -14.10 -6.03 -3.26
CA PHE A 160 -12.84 -5.50 -3.78
C PHE A 160 -12.05 -6.56 -4.57
N ILE A 161 -11.90 -7.75 -3.98
CA ILE A 161 -11.19 -8.87 -4.63
C ILE A 161 -11.88 -9.26 -5.94
N ALA A 162 -13.20 -9.36 -5.95
CA ALA A 162 -13.96 -9.68 -7.15
C ALA A 162 -13.79 -8.62 -8.24
N ALA A 163 -13.88 -7.32 -7.89
CA ALA A 163 -13.70 -6.21 -8.82
C ALA A 163 -12.29 -6.21 -9.46
N VAL A 164 -11.25 -6.51 -8.68
CA VAL A 164 -9.88 -6.61 -9.19
C VAL A 164 -9.69 -7.86 -10.06
N LYS A 165 -10.17 -9.02 -9.61
CA LYS A 165 -10.08 -10.29 -10.38
C LYS A 165 -10.79 -10.22 -11.72
N ALA A 166 -11.93 -9.54 -11.81
CA ALA A 166 -12.71 -9.43 -13.04
C ALA A 166 -11.98 -8.73 -14.19
N VAL A 167 -10.91 -7.98 -13.90
CA VAL A 167 -10.16 -7.18 -14.87
C VAL A 167 -8.67 -7.58 -15.00
N ARG A 168 -8.19 -8.46 -14.14
CA ARG A 168 -6.87 -9.09 -14.31
C ARG A 168 -6.97 -10.23 -15.31
N VAL A 169 -6.30 -10.04 -16.43
CA VAL A 169 -6.10 -11.07 -17.47
C VAL A 169 -4.85 -11.87 -17.13
#